data_05ac81a822031f4a7f3bf59c3de789e4
#
_entry.id   05ac81a822031f4a7f3bf59c3de789e4
#
_cell.length_a   1.000
_cell.length_b   1.000
_cell.length_c   1.000
_cell.angle_alpha   90.00
_cell.angle_beta   90.00
_cell.angle_gamma   90.00
#
_symmetry.space_group_name_H-M   'P 1'
#
loop_
_entity.id
_entity.type
_entity.pdbx_description
1 polymer ?
#
loop_
_entity_poly.entity_id
_entity_poly.type
_entity_poly.pdbx_seq_one_letter_code
_entity_poly.pdbx_strand_id
1 'polypeptide(L)'
;AAVADYRPAERAKHKIPHREGTLDLTLVSNPDIAKLMGEQKRPGQKLVGFALETGTGVENGFRKLYAKHMDMCVLNTLADPDAGFCTPTNKATFLYADGRVEERPLEQKSALGEAIARGVAKLILGEAFHEDREESKA
;
A
#
# COMPACT_ATOMS: atom_id res chain seq x y z
N ALA A 1 -10.71 0.66 -1.34
CA ALA A 1 -11.15 2.05 -1.31
C ALA A 1 -9.97 2.94 -0.96
N ALA A 2 -9.83 4.07 -1.62
CA ALA A 2 -8.80 5.04 -1.32
C ALA A 2 -9.36 6.14 -0.41
N VAL A 3 -8.59 6.55 0.58
CA VAL A 3 -8.89 7.75 1.37
C VAL A 3 -8.09 8.89 0.76
N ALA A 4 -8.77 9.96 0.36
CA ALA A 4 -8.10 11.14 -0.18
C ALA A 4 -7.23 11.83 0.88
N ASP A 5 -6.09 12.39 0.45
CA ASP A 5 -5.19 13.12 1.35
C ASP A 5 -5.79 14.44 1.83
N TYR A 6 -6.71 15.01 1.05
CA TYR A 6 -7.33 16.29 1.34
C TYR A 6 -8.85 16.22 1.23
N ARG A 7 -9.52 17.10 1.96
CA ARG A 7 -10.96 17.34 1.89
C ARG A 7 -11.26 18.84 1.87
N PRO A 8 -12.42 19.29 1.37
CA PRO A 8 -12.86 20.67 1.53
C PRO A 8 -12.90 21.07 3.01
N ALA A 9 -12.38 22.25 3.33
CA ALA A 9 -12.38 22.79 4.69
C ALA A 9 -13.81 22.97 5.22
N GLU A 10 -14.71 23.39 4.34
CA GLU A 10 -16.11 23.63 4.67
C GLU A 10 -17.03 22.75 3.82
N ARG A 11 -18.08 22.25 4.44
CA ARG A 11 -19.15 21.51 3.77
C ARG A 11 -20.34 22.41 3.55
N ALA A 12 -20.74 22.62 2.29
CA ALA A 12 -21.95 23.37 2.00
C ALA A 12 -23.18 22.66 2.58
N LYS A 13 -24.05 23.42 3.27
CA LYS A 13 -25.32 22.91 3.82
C LYS A 13 -26.34 22.59 2.74
N HIS A 14 -26.25 23.27 1.59
CA HIS A 14 -27.16 23.12 0.45
C HIS A 14 -26.36 22.94 -0.83
N LYS A 15 -27.05 22.47 -1.89
CA LYS A 15 -26.45 22.35 -3.21
C LYS A 15 -25.92 23.72 -3.67
N ILE A 16 -24.67 23.77 -4.08
CA ILE A 16 -24.06 24.96 -4.66
C ILE A 16 -24.67 25.15 -6.07
N PRO A 17 -25.37 26.26 -6.33
CA PRO A 17 -25.94 26.51 -7.66
C PRO A 17 -24.81 26.71 -8.69
N HIS A 18 -25.07 26.27 -9.92
CA HIS A 18 -24.14 26.55 -11.02
C HIS A 18 -24.07 28.08 -11.23
N ARG A 19 -22.85 28.57 -11.30
CA ARG A 19 -22.52 29.98 -11.61
C ARG A 19 -21.48 30.00 -12.71
N GLU A 20 -21.52 30.99 -13.57
CA GLU A 20 -20.42 31.26 -14.49
C GLU A 20 -19.20 31.74 -13.69
N GLY A 21 -18.01 31.37 -14.16
CA GLY A 21 -16.74 31.74 -13.53
C GLY A 21 -16.08 30.60 -12.72
N THR A 22 -15.25 31.01 -11.78
CA THR A 22 -14.44 30.08 -10.95
C THR A 22 -15.11 29.79 -9.61
N LEU A 23 -14.83 28.60 -9.05
CA LEU A 23 -15.14 28.23 -7.69
C LEU A 23 -13.83 27.96 -6.93
N ASP A 24 -13.54 28.79 -5.94
CA ASP A 24 -12.38 28.59 -5.07
C ASP A 24 -12.74 27.65 -3.93
N LEU A 25 -11.89 26.62 -3.73
CA LEU A 25 -12.02 25.64 -2.65
C LEU A 25 -10.77 25.64 -1.79
N THR A 26 -10.93 25.90 -0.50
CA THR A 26 -9.90 25.65 0.49
C THR A 26 -9.94 24.19 0.88
N LEU A 27 -8.79 23.50 0.73
CA LEU A 27 -8.64 22.11 1.12
C LEU A 27 -7.80 22.00 2.40
N VAL A 28 -8.19 21.09 3.28
CA VAL A 28 -7.43 20.73 4.50
C VAL A 28 -7.07 19.25 4.45
N SER A 29 -5.93 18.89 5.06
CA SER A 29 -5.47 17.51 5.10
C SER A 29 -6.42 16.60 5.89
N ASN A 30 -6.60 15.40 5.40
CA ASN A 30 -7.23 14.32 6.14
C ASN A 30 -6.25 13.71 7.17
N PRO A 31 -6.75 13.11 8.25
CA PRO A 31 -5.91 12.28 9.12
C PRO A 31 -5.26 11.14 8.33
N ASP A 32 -3.98 10.90 8.58
CA ASP A 32 -3.26 9.76 8.00
C ASP A 32 -3.63 8.49 8.78
N ILE A 33 -4.61 7.75 8.26
CA ILE A 33 -5.15 6.55 8.91
C ILE A 33 -4.07 5.48 9.08
N ALA A 34 -3.23 5.26 8.07
CA ALA A 34 -2.17 4.26 8.15
C ALA A 34 -1.15 4.60 9.24
N LYS A 35 -0.79 5.88 9.38
CA LYS A 35 0.08 6.35 10.46
C LYS A 35 -0.56 6.14 11.83
N LEU A 36 -1.82 6.51 12.00
CA LEU A 36 -2.56 6.29 13.26
C LEU A 36 -2.64 4.81 13.64
N MET A 37 -2.91 3.93 12.65
CA MET A 37 -2.91 2.49 12.87
C MET A 37 -1.54 1.96 13.29
N GLY A 38 -0.46 2.45 12.69
CA GLY A 38 0.89 2.09 13.05
C GLY A 38 1.28 2.52 14.47
N GLU A 39 0.90 3.74 14.86
CA GLU A 39 1.13 4.28 16.21
C GLU A 39 0.35 3.51 17.30
N GLN A 40 -0.84 3.02 16.97
CA GLN A 40 -1.72 2.30 17.90
C GLN A 40 -1.58 0.76 17.78
N LYS A 41 -0.65 0.28 16.98
CA LYS A 41 -0.43 -1.15 16.75
C LYS A 41 -0.06 -1.85 18.06
N ARG A 42 -0.78 -2.92 18.38
CA ARG A 42 -0.51 -3.78 19.55
C ARG A 42 0.54 -4.83 19.22
N PRO A 43 1.24 -5.38 20.24
CA PRO A 43 2.13 -6.52 20.04
C PRO A 43 1.45 -7.66 19.28
N GLY A 44 2.13 -8.22 18.30
CA GLY A 44 1.60 -9.29 17.43
C GLY A 44 0.81 -8.81 16.21
N GLN A 45 0.33 -7.57 16.20
CA GLN A 45 -0.32 -7.01 14.99
C GLN A 45 0.73 -6.62 13.94
N LYS A 46 0.38 -6.87 12.68
CA LYS A 46 1.20 -6.47 11.52
C LYS A 46 0.43 -5.49 10.66
N LEU A 47 1.09 -4.44 10.23
CA LEU A 47 0.56 -3.42 9.34
C LEU A 47 1.23 -3.52 7.98
N VAL A 48 0.42 -3.78 6.95
CA VAL A 48 0.87 -3.79 5.55
C VAL A 48 0.25 -2.59 4.84
N GLY A 49 1.08 -1.79 4.21
CA GLY A 49 0.64 -0.66 3.40
C GLY A 49 0.95 -0.85 1.93
N PHE A 50 0.21 -0.12 1.10
CA PHE A 50 0.46 -0.03 -0.33
C PHE A 50 0.98 1.36 -0.66
N ALA A 51 2.00 1.43 -1.49
CA ALA A 51 2.52 2.67 -2.03
C ALA A 51 2.57 2.62 -3.55
N LEU A 52 2.23 3.73 -4.19
CA LEU A 52 2.38 3.93 -5.61
C LEU A 52 3.43 5.02 -5.82
N GLU A 53 4.48 4.70 -6.55
CA GLU A 53 5.58 5.63 -6.81
C GLU A 53 5.89 5.69 -8.30
N THR A 54 6.40 6.83 -8.73
CA THR A 54 6.98 7.04 -10.05
C THR A 54 8.49 6.92 -9.97
N GLY A 55 9.13 6.14 -10.85
CA GLY A 55 10.60 5.96 -10.89
C GLY A 55 11.13 5.05 -9.78
N THR A 56 12.32 5.35 -9.24
CA THR A 56 13.01 4.56 -8.20
C THR A 56 12.38 4.77 -6.82
N GLY A 57 11.14 4.31 -6.65
CA GLY A 57 10.34 4.56 -5.45
C GLY A 57 10.77 3.84 -4.16
N VAL A 58 11.83 2.99 -4.20
CA VAL A 58 12.25 2.17 -3.04
C VAL A 58 12.58 3.03 -1.82
N GLU A 59 13.37 4.09 -1.99
CA GLU A 59 13.73 5.00 -0.90
C GLU A 59 12.50 5.70 -0.31
N ASN A 60 11.62 6.21 -1.17
CA ASN A 60 10.34 6.79 -0.75
C ASN A 60 9.43 5.76 -0.08
N GLY A 61 9.42 4.52 -0.58
CA GLY A 61 8.70 3.40 0.02
C GLY A 61 9.17 3.12 1.45
N PHE A 62 10.48 3.04 1.69
CA PHE A 62 11.04 2.89 3.03
C PHE A 62 10.73 4.08 3.93
N ARG A 63 10.85 5.30 3.43
CA ARG A 63 10.49 6.50 4.19
C ARG A 63 9.03 6.44 4.67
N LYS A 64 8.09 6.04 3.80
CA LYS A 64 6.68 5.86 4.16
C LYS A 64 6.48 4.71 5.15
N LEU A 65 7.19 3.59 4.94
CA LEU A 65 7.13 2.42 5.80
C LEU A 65 7.52 2.77 7.24
N TYR A 66 8.65 3.43 7.43
CA TYR A 66 9.12 3.83 8.76
C TYR A 66 8.26 4.93 9.38
N ALA A 67 7.89 5.96 8.60
CA ALA A 67 7.06 7.06 9.10
C ALA A 67 5.66 6.63 9.57
N LYS A 68 5.16 5.51 9.06
CA LYS A 68 3.83 4.96 9.42
C LYS A 68 3.91 3.67 10.24
N HIS A 69 5.09 3.29 10.71
CA HIS A 69 5.33 2.08 11.50
C HIS A 69 4.77 0.80 10.86
N MET A 70 4.88 0.68 9.54
CA MET A 70 4.48 -0.51 8.81
C MET A 70 5.50 -1.63 9.01
N ASP A 71 5.04 -2.89 8.96
CA ASP A 71 5.90 -4.07 8.95
C ASP A 71 6.31 -4.45 7.53
N MET A 72 5.45 -4.13 6.55
CA MET A 72 5.66 -4.39 5.13
C MET A 72 5.01 -3.30 4.29
N CYS A 73 5.66 -2.90 3.21
CA CYS A 73 5.10 -2.01 2.19
C CYS A 73 5.13 -2.71 0.84
N VAL A 74 3.97 -2.81 0.20
CA VAL A 74 3.84 -3.29 -1.18
C VAL A 74 3.94 -2.08 -2.09
N LEU A 75 5.11 -1.93 -2.71
CA LEU A 75 5.42 -0.82 -3.59
C LEU A 75 5.04 -1.18 -5.02
N ASN A 76 4.11 -0.44 -5.60
CA ASN A 76 3.78 -0.49 -7.01
C ASN A 76 4.49 0.63 -7.75
N THR A 77 5.03 0.34 -8.94
CA THR A 77 5.62 1.36 -9.81
C THR A 77 4.78 1.53 -11.06
N LEU A 78 4.64 2.79 -11.52
CA LEU A 78 3.98 3.11 -12.79
C LEU A 78 4.94 3.01 -14.00
N ALA A 79 6.16 2.53 -13.78
CA ALA A 79 7.17 2.47 -14.82
C ALA A 79 6.94 1.34 -15.84
N ASP A 80 6.10 0.35 -15.50
CA ASP A 80 5.81 -0.78 -16.37
C ASP A 80 4.43 -0.58 -17.01
N PRO A 81 4.33 -0.45 -18.35
CA PRO A 81 3.06 -0.21 -19.03
C PRO A 81 2.06 -1.38 -18.89
N ASP A 82 2.55 -2.60 -18.63
CA ASP A 82 1.72 -3.79 -18.44
C ASP A 82 1.32 -4.03 -16.97
N ALA A 83 1.75 -3.14 -16.06
CA ALA A 83 1.41 -3.19 -14.65
C ALA A 83 0.57 -1.98 -14.24
N GLY A 84 -0.48 -2.20 -13.45
CA GLY A 84 -1.22 -1.08 -12.85
C GLY A 84 -2.73 -1.17 -12.93
N PHE A 85 -3.35 0.00 -13.05
CA PHE A 85 -4.81 0.11 -13.11
C PHE A 85 -5.35 -0.47 -14.43
N CYS A 86 -6.47 -1.20 -14.33
CA CYS A 86 -7.17 -1.83 -15.46
C CYS A 86 -6.44 -2.99 -16.17
N THR A 87 -5.31 -3.47 -15.66
CA THR A 87 -4.65 -4.68 -16.13
C THR A 87 -4.89 -5.85 -15.17
N PRO A 88 -4.96 -7.11 -15.64
CA PRO A 88 -5.06 -8.28 -14.76
C PRO A 88 -3.75 -8.60 -14.04
N THR A 89 -2.64 -8.01 -14.49
CA THR A 89 -1.28 -8.20 -13.99
C THR A 89 -0.80 -7.03 -13.15
N ASN A 90 0.19 -7.26 -12.32
CA ASN A 90 0.89 -6.24 -11.57
C ASN A 90 2.35 -6.65 -11.31
N LYS A 91 3.20 -5.66 -11.13
CA LYS A 91 4.58 -5.82 -10.69
C LYS A 91 4.77 -5.02 -9.41
N ALA A 92 5.25 -5.66 -8.38
CA ALA A 92 5.42 -5.01 -7.07
C ALA A 92 6.79 -5.31 -6.49
N THR A 93 7.21 -4.48 -5.55
CA THR A 93 8.38 -4.70 -4.70
C THR A 93 7.92 -4.70 -3.26
N PHE A 94 8.25 -5.74 -2.50
CA PHE A 94 7.96 -5.81 -1.08
C PHE A 94 9.13 -5.23 -0.29
N LEU A 95 8.83 -4.25 0.53
CA LEU A 95 9.77 -3.63 1.46
C LEU A 95 9.40 -4.03 2.87
N TYR A 96 10.36 -4.53 3.65
CA TYR A 96 10.15 -4.99 5.02
C TYR A 96 10.82 -4.05 6.02
N ALA A 97 10.27 -3.97 7.22
CA ALA A 97 10.79 -3.07 8.28
C ALA A 97 12.23 -3.39 8.72
N ASP A 98 12.71 -4.60 8.46
CA ASP A 98 14.08 -5.03 8.70
C ASP A 98 15.08 -4.63 7.59
N GLY A 99 14.60 -3.90 6.57
CA GLY A 99 15.40 -3.43 5.44
C GLY A 99 15.46 -4.38 4.24
N ARG A 100 14.86 -5.57 4.32
CA ARG A 100 14.78 -6.49 3.17
C ARG A 100 13.95 -5.90 2.05
N VAL A 101 14.37 -6.20 0.82
CA VAL A 101 13.68 -5.85 -0.43
C VAL A 101 13.46 -7.13 -1.22
N GLU A 102 12.22 -7.39 -1.63
CA GLU A 102 11.85 -8.52 -2.47
C GLU A 102 11.16 -8.01 -3.73
N GLU A 103 11.84 -8.10 -4.87
CA GLU A 103 11.25 -7.76 -6.16
C GLU A 103 10.40 -8.92 -6.67
N ARG A 104 9.16 -8.60 -7.04
CA ARG A 104 8.25 -9.57 -7.66
C ARG A 104 8.27 -9.45 -9.18
N PRO A 105 8.16 -10.56 -9.91
CA PRO A 105 7.97 -10.52 -11.35
C PRO A 105 6.62 -9.88 -11.71
N LEU A 106 6.42 -9.57 -12.99
CA LEU A 106 5.09 -9.27 -13.52
C LEU A 106 4.23 -10.54 -13.39
N GLU A 107 3.20 -10.49 -12.59
CA GLU A 107 2.35 -11.65 -12.27
C GLU A 107 0.87 -11.27 -12.20
N GLN A 108 0.00 -12.27 -12.20
CA GLN A 108 -1.43 -12.07 -12.00
C GLN A 108 -1.69 -11.45 -10.61
N LYS A 109 -2.66 -10.56 -10.51
CA LYS A 109 -3.02 -9.92 -9.22
C LYS A 109 -3.41 -10.92 -8.14
N SER A 110 -3.99 -12.07 -8.52
CA SER A 110 -4.26 -13.18 -7.59
C SER A 110 -2.99 -13.79 -7.01
N ALA A 111 -1.99 -14.07 -7.87
CA ALA A 111 -0.71 -14.60 -7.43
C ALA A 111 0.05 -13.61 -6.53
N LEU A 112 0.03 -12.31 -6.90
CA LEU A 112 0.58 -11.26 -6.05
C LEU A 112 -0.14 -11.20 -4.68
N GLY A 113 -1.47 -11.33 -4.66
CA GLY A 113 -2.25 -11.41 -3.42
C GLY A 113 -1.84 -12.57 -2.52
N GLU A 114 -1.61 -13.76 -3.10
CA GLU A 114 -1.09 -14.92 -2.36
C GLU A 114 0.34 -14.68 -1.84
N ALA A 115 1.21 -14.06 -2.64
CA ALA A 115 2.56 -13.71 -2.20
C ALA A 115 2.55 -12.72 -1.02
N ILE A 116 1.67 -11.72 -1.05
CA ILE A 116 1.46 -10.79 0.07
C ILE A 116 1.01 -11.56 1.31
N ALA A 117 0.02 -12.45 1.19
CA ALA A 117 -0.48 -13.25 2.30
C ALA A 117 0.63 -14.13 2.91
N ARG A 118 1.46 -14.76 2.07
CA ARG A 118 2.64 -15.53 2.53
C ARG A 118 3.68 -14.63 3.24
N GLY A 119 3.94 -13.45 2.71
CA GLY A 119 4.82 -12.47 3.36
C GLY A 119 4.33 -12.08 4.76
N VAL A 120 3.03 -11.83 4.90
CA VAL A 120 2.40 -11.53 6.20
C VAL A 120 2.48 -12.72 7.15
N ALA A 121 2.23 -13.95 6.66
CA ALA A 121 2.35 -15.15 7.47
C ALA A 121 3.78 -15.32 8.04
N LYS A 122 4.81 -15.09 7.22
CA LYS A 122 6.22 -15.11 7.67
C LYS A 122 6.49 -14.03 8.73
N LEU A 123 5.91 -12.85 8.61
CA LEU A 123 6.04 -11.79 9.62
C LEU A 123 5.36 -12.11 10.95
N ILE A 124 4.30 -12.93 10.95
CA ILE A 124 3.56 -13.32 12.15
C ILE A 124 4.20 -14.54 12.82
N LEU A 125 4.56 -15.54 12.03
CA LEU A 125 5.02 -16.85 12.50
C LEU A 125 6.54 -16.94 12.67
N GLY A 126 7.27 -15.92 12.21
CA GLY A 126 8.73 -15.95 12.13
C GLY A 126 9.23 -16.82 10.96
N GLU A 127 10.55 -17.00 10.89
CA GLU A 127 11.20 -17.79 9.81
C GLU A 127 10.89 -19.29 9.86
N ALA A 128 10.19 -19.77 10.90
CA ALA A 128 9.76 -21.17 11.03
C ALA A 128 8.60 -21.55 10.09
N PHE A 129 8.09 -20.61 9.28
CA PHE A 129 7.13 -20.93 8.24
C PHE A 129 7.84 -21.52 7.02
N HIS A 130 8.18 -22.81 7.12
CA HIS A 130 8.69 -23.58 5.98
C HIS A 130 7.56 -23.91 4.99
N GLU A 131 7.89 -23.88 3.71
CA GLU A 131 7.02 -24.21 2.58
C GLU A 131 6.78 -25.75 2.48
N ASP A 132 6.36 -26.40 3.56
CA ASP A 132 6.12 -27.85 3.62
C ASP A 132 4.87 -28.32 2.85
N ARG A 133 4.48 -27.62 1.76
CA ARG A 133 3.29 -28.00 0.97
C ARG A 133 3.52 -28.22 -0.53
N GLU A 134 4.71 -28.19 -1.05
CA GLU A 134 4.94 -28.47 -2.49
C GLU A 134 5.34 -29.92 -2.82
N GLU A 135 5.61 -30.78 -1.85
CA GLU A 135 6.01 -32.17 -2.13
C GLU A 135 4.88 -33.23 -2.06
N SER A 136 3.64 -32.84 -1.92
CA SER A 136 2.52 -33.80 -1.82
C SER A 136 1.65 -33.89 -3.10
N LYS A 137 2.18 -33.56 -4.27
CA LYS A 137 1.54 -33.87 -5.57
C LYS A 137 2.61 -34.28 -6.59
N ALA A 138 3.21 -35.40 -6.37
CA ALA A 138 3.85 -36.19 -7.42
C ALA A 138 3.10 -37.52 -7.52
#